data_1a00803e21e597e606b70071d14b6a1f
#
_entry.id   1a00803e21e597e606b70071d14b6a1f
#
_cell.length_a   1.000
_cell.length_b   1.000
_cell.length_c   1.000
_cell.angle_alpha   90.00
_cell.angle_beta   90.00
_cell.angle_gamma   90.00
#
_symmetry.space_group_name_H-M   'P 1'
#
loop_
_entity.id
_entity.type
_entity.pdbx_description
1 polymer ?
#
loop_
_entity_poly.entity_id
_entity_poly.type
_entity_poly.pdbx_seq_one_letter_code
_entity_poly.pdbx_strand_id
1 'polypeptide(L)'
;MQHELQTLPDAAAVAAAGATFVAELARDAVAADGVFSFAVSGGHTPWAMFAELTQQQVPWESVVIYQVDERVAPPDDPDRNLSHLRQALGPAPAQVWPMPVNESDLGAAAADYAAALPGEFHLVHLGLGPDGHTASLVPGDPVLAVTDRLVALSRPW
;
A
#
# COMPACT_ATOMS: atom_id res chain seq x y z
N MET A 1 18.88 -11.86 -4.17
CA MET A 1 18.06 -10.63 -4.07
C MET A 1 19.01 -9.46 -4.19
N GLN A 2 18.80 -8.56 -5.16
CA GLN A 2 19.61 -7.33 -5.27
C GLN A 2 18.97 -6.27 -4.36
N HIS A 3 19.79 -5.58 -3.58
CA HIS A 3 19.34 -4.45 -2.76
C HIS A 3 20.03 -3.20 -3.33
N GLU A 4 19.24 -2.16 -3.52
CA GLU A 4 19.74 -0.82 -3.85
C GLU A 4 19.38 0.12 -2.71
N LEU A 5 20.34 0.89 -2.22
CA LEU A 5 20.14 1.91 -1.23
C LEU A 5 20.33 3.29 -1.86
N GLN A 6 19.27 4.08 -1.84
CA GLN A 6 19.31 5.47 -2.28
C GLN A 6 19.11 6.40 -1.08
N THR A 7 20.07 7.28 -0.82
CA THR A 7 19.98 8.30 0.22
C THR A 7 19.74 9.66 -0.43
N LEU A 8 18.71 10.35 0.03
CA LEU A 8 18.30 11.65 -0.49
C LEU A 8 18.32 12.72 0.62
N PRO A 9 18.43 14.01 0.27
CA PRO A 9 18.70 15.06 1.23
C PRO A 9 17.56 15.31 2.24
N ASP A 10 16.31 15.07 1.83
CA ASP A 10 15.15 15.35 2.67
C ASP A 10 13.93 14.52 2.23
N ALA A 11 12.85 14.61 3.01
CA ALA A 11 11.61 13.87 2.77
C ALA A 11 10.92 14.26 1.44
N ALA A 12 11.04 15.50 0.99
CA ALA A 12 10.46 15.93 -0.27
C ALA A 12 11.19 15.28 -1.47
N ALA A 13 12.52 15.21 -1.41
CA ALA A 13 13.32 14.52 -2.41
C ALA A 13 13.02 13.01 -2.43
N VAL A 14 12.78 12.39 -1.27
CA VAL A 14 12.37 10.99 -1.17
C VAL A 14 11.00 10.79 -1.82
N ALA A 15 10.02 11.65 -1.53
CA ALA A 15 8.70 11.58 -2.11
C ALA A 15 8.72 11.72 -3.64
N ALA A 16 9.46 12.71 -4.15
CA ALA A 16 9.59 12.95 -5.59
C ALA A 16 10.29 11.78 -6.32
N ALA A 17 11.38 11.25 -5.76
CA ALA A 17 12.09 10.11 -6.33
C ALA A 17 11.23 8.84 -6.32
N GLY A 18 10.52 8.58 -5.21
CA GLY A 18 9.57 7.48 -5.11
C GLY A 18 8.45 7.59 -6.13
N ALA A 19 7.87 8.78 -6.29
CA ALA A 19 6.82 9.04 -7.29
C ALA A 19 7.32 8.79 -8.72
N THR A 20 8.53 9.26 -9.05
CA THR A 20 9.13 9.02 -10.36
C THR A 20 9.33 7.52 -10.63
N PHE A 21 9.88 6.81 -9.67
CA PHE A 21 10.08 5.35 -9.76
C PHE A 21 8.75 4.61 -9.97
N VAL A 22 7.73 4.94 -9.19
CA VAL A 22 6.39 4.32 -9.33
C VAL A 22 5.77 4.63 -10.69
N ALA A 23 5.88 5.88 -11.17
CA ALA A 23 5.33 6.27 -12.46
C ALA A 23 6.00 5.56 -13.64
N GLU A 24 7.32 5.39 -13.59
CA GLU A 24 8.08 4.65 -14.61
C GLU A 24 7.66 3.18 -14.61
N LEU A 25 7.67 2.54 -13.44
CA LEU A 25 7.29 1.14 -13.30
C LEU A 25 5.83 0.89 -13.72
N ALA A 26 4.92 1.83 -13.42
CA ALA A 26 3.52 1.72 -13.83
C ALA A 26 3.37 1.75 -15.36
N ARG A 27 4.11 2.63 -16.04
CA ARG A 27 4.09 2.68 -17.52
C ARG A 27 4.64 1.39 -18.13
N ASP A 28 5.76 0.88 -17.59
CA ASP A 28 6.40 -0.34 -18.08
C ASP A 28 5.51 -1.57 -17.85
N ALA A 29 4.93 -1.72 -16.66
CA ALA A 29 4.02 -2.81 -16.33
C ALA A 29 2.75 -2.78 -17.19
N VAL A 30 2.13 -1.60 -17.39
CA VAL A 30 0.95 -1.50 -18.24
C VAL A 30 1.28 -1.77 -19.71
N ALA A 31 2.46 -1.38 -20.19
CA ALA A 31 2.88 -1.70 -21.53
C ALA A 31 3.14 -3.20 -21.74
N ALA A 32 3.63 -3.90 -20.72
CA ALA A 32 3.93 -5.33 -20.78
C ALA A 32 2.70 -6.20 -20.51
N ASP A 33 1.93 -5.88 -19.46
CA ASP A 33 0.92 -6.75 -18.88
C ASP A 33 -0.51 -6.18 -18.94
N GLY A 34 -0.67 -4.93 -19.39
CA GLY A 34 -1.96 -4.23 -19.50
C GLY A 34 -2.50 -3.70 -18.16
N VAL A 35 -1.81 -3.97 -17.04
CA VAL A 35 -2.21 -3.57 -15.70
C VAL A 35 -0.98 -3.30 -14.82
N PHE A 36 -1.12 -2.39 -13.87
CA PHE A 36 -0.15 -2.21 -12.80
C PHE A 36 -0.79 -2.50 -11.44
N SER A 37 -0.41 -3.60 -10.80
CA SER A 37 -0.86 -3.98 -9.46
C SER A 37 0.13 -3.47 -8.40
N PHE A 38 -0.37 -2.65 -7.48
CA PHE A 38 0.44 -1.91 -6.52
C PHE A 38 -0.12 -2.06 -5.11
N ALA A 39 0.63 -2.67 -4.19
CA ALA A 39 0.27 -2.75 -2.77
C ALA A 39 0.94 -1.62 -1.98
N VAL A 40 0.18 -0.90 -1.14
CA VAL A 40 0.66 0.30 -0.44
C VAL A 40 0.43 0.24 1.06
N SER A 41 1.43 0.67 1.82
CA SER A 41 1.32 0.96 3.26
C SER A 41 0.84 2.39 3.50
N GLY A 42 0.26 2.62 4.67
CA GLY A 42 -0.03 3.95 5.19
C GLY A 42 1.19 4.71 5.71
N GLY A 43 0.99 5.98 6.08
CA GLY A 43 1.98 6.84 6.71
C GLY A 43 2.23 8.17 5.99
N HIS A 44 2.93 9.09 6.65
CA HIS A 44 3.16 10.43 6.08
C HIS A 44 3.98 10.42 4.78
N THR A 45 5.02 9.59 4.71
CA THR A 45 5.90 9.50 3.53
C THR A 45 5.17 9.00 2.28
N PRO A 46 4.38 7.90 2.32
CA PRO A 46 3.61 7.49 1.17
C PRO A 46 2.59 8.53 0.71
N TRP A 47 1.94 9.26 1.61
CA TRP A 47 0.97 10.28 1.19
C TRP A 47 1.62 11.43 0.43
N ALA A 48 2.81 11.88 0.85
CA ALA A 48 3.60 12.87 0.11
C ALA A 48 4.02 12.32 -1.27
N MET A 49 4.47 11.06 -1.34
CA MET A 49 4.81 10.41 -2.61
C MET A 49 3.59 10.32 -3.54
N PHE A 50 2.40 9.96 -3.04
CA PHE A 50 1.19 9.91 -3.87
C PHE A 50 0.79 11.28 -4.40
N ALA A 51 0.92 12.35 -3.59
CA ALA A 51 0.66 13.71 -4.04
C ALA A 51 1.56 14.10 -5.22
N GLU A 52 2.85 13.76 -5.17
CA GLU A 52 3.79 13.94 -6.27
C GLU A 52 3.47 13.03 -7.47
N LEU A 53 3.06 11.79 -7.22
CA LEU A 53 2.73 10.81 -8.25
C LEU A 53 1.52 11.25 -9.10
N THR A 54 0.53 11.91 -8.49
CA THR A 54 -0.64 12.44 -9.22
C THR A 54 -0.30 13.57 -10.19
N GLN A 55 0.88 14.18 -10.07
CA GLN A 55 1.38 15.21 -10.98
C GLN A 55 2.15 14.62 -12.16
N GLN A 56 2.36 13.29 -12.18
CA GLN A 56 3.11 12.61 -13.22
C GLN A 56 2.21 11.91 -14.24
N GLN A 57 2.80 11.51 -15.36
CA GLN A 57 2.10 10.74 -16.38
C GLN A 57 2.03 9.27 -15.95
N VAL A 58 0.92 8.91 -15.33
CA VAL A 58 0.61 7.54 -14.89
C VAL A 58 -0.62 7.04 -15.63
N PRO A 59 -0.63 5.80 -16.14
CA PRO A 59 -1.79 5.20 -16.81
C PRO A 59 -2.86 4.76 -15.79
N TRP A 60 -3.45 5.72 -15.06
CA TRP A 60 -4.30 5.50 -13.89
C TRP A 60 -5.46 4.55 -14.11
N GLU A 61 -6.06 4.54 -15.30
CA GLU A 61 -7.18 3.63 -15.64
C GLU A 61 -6.79 2.15 -15.63
N SER A 62 -5.47 1.87 -15.73
CA SER A 62 -4.89 0.52 -15.67
C SER A 62 -4.16 0.25 -14.34
N VAL A 63 -4.28 1.15 -13.35
CA VAL A 63 -3.66 0.99 -12.03
C VAL A 63 -4.66 0.40 -11.06
N VAL A 64 -4.25 -0.69 -10.38
CA VAL A 64 -5.01 -1.33 -9.31
C VAL A 64 -4.21 -1.26 -8.01
N ILE A 65 -4.75 -0.58 -7.02
CA ILE A 65 -4.11 -0.34 -5.72
C ILE A 65 -4.75 -1.23 -4.66
N TYR A 66 -3.90 -1.93 -3.91
CA TYR A 66 -4.26 -2.74 -2.75
C TYR A 66 -3.64 -2.14 -1.49
N GLN A 67 -4.26 -2.36 -0.36
CA GLN A 67 -3.69 -1.97 0.93
C GLN A 67 -2.82 -3.10 1.50
N VAL A 68 -1.63 -2.76 2.01
CA VAL A 68 -0.76 -3.70 2.73
C VAL A 68 -1.33 -3.96 4.12
N ASP A 69 -1.85 -2.91 4.75
CA ASP A 69 -2.51 -2.97 6.05
C ASP A 69 -3.62 -1.92 6.18
N GLU A 70 -4.52 -2.15 7.12
CA GLU A 70 -5.58 -1.19 7.45
C GLU A 70 -5.94 -1.27 8.93
N ARG A 71 -6.44 -0.17 9.48
CA ARG A 71 -6.94 -0.08 10.85
C ARG A 71 -8.38 -0.58 10.92
N VAL A 72 -8.66 -1.44 11.88
CA VAL A 72 -10.03 -1.87 12.22
C VAL A 72 -10.70 -0.71 12.97
N ALA A 73 -11.30 0.20 12.22
CA ALA A 73 -11.91 1.42 12.72
C ALA A 73 -13.10 1.81 11.82
N PRO A 74 -14.03 2.67 12.27
CA PRO A 74 -15.13 3.17 11.47
C PRO A 74 -14.68 3.80 10.14
N PRO A 75 -15.53 3.85 9.10
CA PRO A 75 -15.14 4.34 7.77
C PRO A 75 -14.54 5.75 7.75
N ASP A 76 -15.01 6.63 8.63
CA ASP A 76 -14.59 8.04 8.69
C ASP A 76 -13.54 8.30 9.78
N ASP A 77 -12.99 7.26 10.37
CA ASP A 77 -11.95 7.40 11.38
C ASP A 77 -10.68 8.03 10.78
N PRO A 78 -10.08 9.04 11.42
CA PRO A 78 -8.89 9.71 10.93
C PRO A 78 -7.65 8.79 10.84
N ASP A 79 -7.65 7.66 11.55
CA ASP A 79 -6.54 6.70 11.50
C ASP A 79 -6.64 5.72 10.33
N ARG A 80 -7.72 5.77 9.53
CA ARG A 80 -7.91 4.88 8.38
C ARG A 80 -6.96 5.20 7.23
N ASN A 81 -6.14 4.23 6.86
CA ASN A 81 -5.24 4.34 5.70
C ASN A 81 -6.00 4.60 4.40
N LEU A 82 -7.17 3.98 4.21
CA LEU A 82 -8.00 4.18 3.03
C LEU A 82 -8.43 5.63 2.83
N SER A 83 -8.80 6.33 3.90
CA SER A 83 -9.22 7.73 3.83
C SER A 83 -8.09 8.63 3.34
N HIS A 84 -6.91 8.44 3.89
CA HIS A 84 -5.70 9.15 3.48
C HIS A 84 -5.27 8.81 2.05
N LEU A 85 -5.31 7.52 1.68
CA LEU A 85 -5.00 7.08 0.32
C LEU A 85 -5.90 7.76 -0.72
N ARG A 86 -7.22 7.75 -0.49
CA ARG A 86 -8.19 8.40 -1.37
C ARG A 86 -7.97 9.90 -1.47
N GLN A 87 -7.67 10.55 -0.36
CA GLN A 87 -7.34 11.98 -0.33
C GLN A 87 -6.07 12.28 -1.14
N ALA A 88 -5.03 11.48 -0.98
CA ALA A 88 -3.76 11.67 -1.69
C ALA A 88 -3.87 11.40 -3.20
N LEU A 89 -4.67 10.42 -3.60
CA LEU A 89 -4.96 10.14 -5.01
C LEU A 89 -5.85 11.20 -5.67
N GLY A 90 -6.70 11.87 -4.90
CA GLY A 90 -7.63 12.87 -5.43
C GLY A 90 -8.52 12.31 -6.55
N PRO A 91 -8.59 12.99 -7.73
CA PRO A 91 -9.44 12.57 -8.84
C PRO A 91 -8.79 11.48 -9.74
N ALA A 92 -7.62 10.94 -9.40
CA ALA A 92 -6.96 9.92 -10.21
C ALA A 92 -7.87 8.67 -10.36
N PRO A 93 -8.13 8.18 -11.60
CA PRO A 93 -9.09 7.11 -11.84
C PRO A 93 -8.51 5.70 -11.58
N ALA A 94 -7.66 5.55 -10.56
CA ALA A 94 -7.15 4.25 -10.14
C ALA A 94 -8.23 3.42 -9.48
N GLN A 95 -8.23 2.12 -9.74
CA GLN A 95 -9.05 1.19 -8.99
C GLN A 95 -8.41 0.92 -7.63
N VAL A 96 -9.12 1.18 -6.53
CA VAL A 96 -8.65 0.86 -5.18
C VAL A 96 -9.45 -0.32 -4.62
N TRP A 97 -8.74 -1.35 -4.18
CA TRP A 97 -9.30 -2.51 -3.46
C TRP A 97 -9.10 -2.30 -1.95
N PRO A 98 -10.13 -1.87 -1.21
CA PRO A 98 -10.02 -1.62 0.21
C PRO A 98 -10.02 -2.91 1.03
N MET A 99 -9.25 -2.96 2.11
CA MET A 99 -9.41 -4.02 3.11
C MET A 99 -10.78 -3.91 3.80
N PRO A 100 -11.55 -5.01 3.88
CA PRO A 100 -12.91 -5.03 4.41
C PRO A 100 -12.93 -5.09 5.96
N VAL A 101 -12.40 -4.07 6.62
CA VAL A 101 -12.21 -4.03 8.08
C VAL A 101 -13.47 -3.65 8.87
N ASN A 102 -14.60 -3.40 8.20
CA ASN A 102 -15.88 -3.08 8.87
C ASN A 102 -16.87 -4.26 8.86
N GLU A 103 -16.44 -5.41 8.39
CA GLU A 103 -17.25 -6.61 8.41
C GLU A 103 -17.38 -7.20 9.82
N SER A 104 -18.49 -7.86 10.11
CA SER A 104 -18.74 -8.47 11.42
C SER A 104 -17.83 -9.67 11.72
N ASP A 105 -17.40 -10.40 10.67
CA ASP A 105 -16.42 -11.48 10.73
C ASP A 105 -15.14 -11.06 10.02
N LEU A 106 -14.20 -10.51 10.77
CA LEU A 106 -12.92 -10.06 10.26
C LEU A 106 -12.04 -11.22 9.75
N GLY A 107 -12.23 -12.43 10.28
CA GLY A 107 -11.52 -13.62 9.81
C GLY A 107 -11.94 -14.00 8.41
N ALA A 108 -13.25 -14.06 8.15
CA ALA A 108 -13.80 -14.28 6.81
C ALA A 108 -13.41 -13.14 5.86
N ALA A 109 -13.51 -11.89 6.29
CA ALA A 109 -13.12 -10.72 5.53
C ALA A 109 -11.64 -10.73 5.11
N ALA A 110 -10.74 -11.16 6.00
CA ALA A 110 -9.32 -11.33 5.68
C ALA A 110 -9.10 -12.43 4.63
N ALA A 111 -9.84 -13.53 4.71
CA ALA A 111 -9.76 -14.61 3.73
C ALA A 111 -10.28 -14.17 2.34
N ASP A 112 -11.39 -13.43 2.31
CA ASP A 112 -11.95 -12.89 1.07
C ASP A 112 -11.01 -11.87 0.42
N TYR A 113 -10.39 -11.00 1.23
CA TYR A 113 -9.38 -10.07 0.72
C TYR A 113 -8.15 -10.80 0.18
N ALA A 114 -7.68 -11.84 0.89
CA ALA A 114 -6.56 -12.67 0.43
C ALA A 114 -6.87 -13.35 -0.91
N ALA A 115 -8.10 -13.82 -1.13
CA ALA A 115 -8.52 -14.43 -2.38
C ALA A 115 -8.61 -13.43 -3.55
N ALA A 116 -8.75 -12.14 -3.27
CA ALA A 116 -8.80 -11.07 -4.28
C ALA A 116 -7.41 -10.52 -4.65
N LEU A 117 -6.35 -10.90 -3.92
CA LEU A 117 -5.00 -10.46 -4.23
C LEU A 117 -4.50 -11.10 -5.54
N PRO A 118 -3.71 -10.38 -6.35
CA PRO A 118 -3.04 -10.97 -7.50
C PRO A 118 -2.00 -12.02 -7.05
N GLY A 119 -1.65 -12.95 -7.92
CA GLY A 119 -0.60 -13.93 -7.62
C GLY A 119 0.76 -13.30 -7.36
N GLU A 120 1.05 -12.21 -8.06
CA GLU A 120 2.24 -11.36 -7.86
C GLU A 120 1.86 -9.89 -8.02
N PHE A 121 2.52 -9.02 -7.26
CA PHE A 121 2.42 -7.58 -7.40
C PHE A 121 3.56 -7.05 -8.26
N HIS A 122 3.29 -6.06 -9.10
CA HIS A 122 4.35 -5.31 -9.79
C HIS A 122 5.18 -4.49 -8.81
N LEU A 123 4.54 -3.98 -7.75
CA LEU A 123 5.21 -3.23 -6.69
C LEU A 123 4.51 -3.41 -5.35
N VAL A 124 5.32 -3.60 -4.29
CA VAL A 124 4.86 -3.52 -2.91
C VAL A 124 5.64 -2.40 -2.22
N HIS A 125 4.94 -1.34 -1.82
CA HIS A 125 5.51 -0.23 -1.04
C HIS A 125 5.38 -0.52 0.44
N LEU A 126 6.50 -0.53 1.15
CA LEU A 126 6.59 -0.75 2.59
C LEU A 126 7.30 0.41 3.27
N GLY A 127 6.75 0.88 4.39
CA GLY A 127 7.42 1.77 5.31
C GLY A 127 8.27 1.00 6.32
N LEU A 128 9.12 1.71 7.05
CA LEU A 128 9.88 1.19 8.18
C LEU A 128 9.67 2.09 9.38
N GLY A 129 9.13 1.56 10.46
CA GLY A 129 8.94 2.27 11.72
C GLY A 129 10.23 2.35 12.55
N PRO A 130 10.28 3.24 13.55
CA PRO A 130 11.47 3.46 14.38
C PRO A 130 11.85 2.25 15.25
N ASP A 131 10.91 1.37 15.53
CA ASP A 131 11.07 0.11 16.27
C ASP A 131 11.34 -1.10 15.35
N GLY A 132 11.40 -0.86 14.02
CA GLY A 132 11.62 -1.88 13.01
C GLY A 132 10.36 -2.53 12.46
N HIS A 133 9.15 -2.06 12.84
CA HIS A 133 7.93 -2.57 12.22
C HIS A 133 7.80 -2.14 10.76
N THR A 134 7.10 -2.95 9.98
CA THR A 134 6.60 -2.57 8.65
C THR A 134 5.11 -2.89 8.56
N ALA A 135 4.32 -1.99 7.96
CA ALA A 135 2.86 -2.10 7.96
C ALA A 135 2.34 -2.32 9.40
N SER A 136 1.49 -3.31 9.61
CA SER A 136 1.03 -3.72 10.95
C SER A 136 1.77 -4.94 11.52
N LEU A 137 2.98 -5.24 11.01
CA LEU A 137 3.86 -6.31 11.48
C LEU A 137 4.83 -5.75 12.55
N VAL A 138 4.36 -5.73 13.79
CA VAL A 138 5.08 -5.16 14.94
C VAL A 138 5.98 -6.20 15.59
N PRO A 139 7.20 -5.85 16.05
CA PRO A 139 8.09 -6.77 16.76
C PRO A 139 7.40 -7.42 17.97
N GLY A 140 7.46 -8.74 18.04
CA GLY A 140 6.84 -9.54 19.12
C GLY A 140 5.34 -9.83 18.95
N ASP A 141 4.71 -9.35 17.89
CA ASP A 141 3.33 -9.73 17.58
C ASP A 141 3.28 -11.19 17.10
N PRO A 142 2.34 -12.02 17.60
CA PRO A 142 2.14 -13.39 17.13
C PRO A 142 1.85 -13.51 15.62
N VAL A 143 1.34 -12.47 14.98
CA VAL A 143 1.09 -12.45 13.53
C VAL A 143 2.37 -12.72 12.71
N LEU A 144 3.54 -12.40 13.26
CA LEU A 144 4.83 -12.69 12.62
C LEU A 144 5.12 -14.18 12.45
N ALA A 145 4.45 -15.05 13.21
CA ALA A 145 4.56 -16.50 13.08
C ALA A 145 3.51 -17.12 12.14
N VAL A 146 2.61 -16.32 11.57
CA VAL A 146 1.61 -16.80 10.61
C VAL A 146 2.26 -17.03 9.26
N THR A 147 2.21 -18.27 8.78
CA THR A 147 2.85 -18.68 7.51
C THR A 147 1.91 -19.41 6.55
N ASP A 148 0.66 -19.59 6.95
CA ASP A 148 -0.35 -20.40 6.24
C ASP A 148 -1.38 -19.57 5.46
N ARG A 149 -1.29 -18.23 5.54
CA ARG A 149 -2.25 -17.31 4.89
C ARG A 149 -1.59 -16.00 4.51
N LEU A 150 -2.16 -15.30 3.51
CA LEU A 150 -1.65 -14.06 2.98
C LEU A 150 -2.08 -12.83 3.78
N VAL A 151 -3.22 -12.91 4.46
CA VAL A 151 -3.81 -11.82 5.26
C VAL A 151 -4.20 -12.34 6.63
N ALA A 152 -3.86 -11.60 7.66
CA ALA A 152 -4.15 -11.95 9.05
C ALA A 152 -4.45 -10.70 9.89
N LEU A 153 -5.07 -10.90 11.05
CA LEU A 153 -5.29 -9.86 12.04
C LEU A 153 -4.07 -9.78 12.96
N SER A 154 -3.50 -8.57 13.08
CA SER A 154 -2.52 -8.25 14.12
C SER A 154 -3.20 -7.83 15.42
N ARG A 155 -2.46 -7.78 16.52
CA ARG A 155 -2.95 -7.17 17.75
C ARG A 155 -3.10 -5.65 17.58
N PRO A 156 -4.05 -5.01 18.28
CA PRO A 156 -4.07 -3.55 18.41
C PRO A 156 -2.76 -3.06 19.04
N TRP A 157 -2.20 -2.00 18.52
CA TRP A 157 -0.97 -1.36 19.00
C TRP A 157 -1.06 0.17 18.88
#